data_1bd9433483b84183d9ca985ddd3f6723
#
_entry.id   1bd9433483b84183d9ca985ddd3f6723
#
_cell.length_a   1.000
_cell.length_b   1.000
_cell.length_c   1.000
_cell.angle_alpha   90.00
_cell.angle_beta   90.00
_cell.angle_gamma   90.00
#
_symmetry.space_group_name_H-M   'P 1'
#
loop_
_entity.id
_entity.type
_entity.pdbx_description
1 polymer ?
#
loop_
_entity_poly.entity_id
_entity_poly.type
_entity_poly.pdbx_seq_one_letter_code
_entity_poly.pdbx_strand_id
1 'polypeptide(L)'
;MSKVIRSVLIAGLVATGLLLSPSFQPSASAASCVGIYRIYYNSPGTDTGSNTSLNAEYVMFHNSCSTSQSLTSWKVKDLAGHTYTFGSYTLGGGSYVKVRTGKGTNTATSRYQGRSWYVWNNDKDTAYLNNASGTRLDSCSYNNPSASSVYC
;
A
#
# COMPACT_ATOMS: atom_id res chain seq x y z
N MET A 1 73.86 23.62 53.57
CA MET A 1 72.56 24.23 53.42
C MET A 1 71.91 23.68 52.12
N SER A 2 71.09 22.63 52.32
CA SER A 2 70.49 21.90 51.15
C SER A 2 69.06 22.27 50.99
N LYS A 3 68.69 22.85 49.83
CA LYS A 3 67.29 23.20 49.46
C LYS A 3 66.60 22.01 48.84
N VAL A 4 65.57 21.52 49.51
CA VAL A 4 64.68 20.49 48.98
C VAL A 4 63.62 21.13 48.09
N ILE A 5 63.61 20.82 46.80
CA ILE A 5 62.58 21.23 45.86
C ILE A 5 61.47 20.15 45.86
N ARG A 6 60.26 20.50 46.29
CA ARG A 6 59.09 19.64 46.23
C ARG A 6 58.43 19.85 44.86
N SER A 7 58.44 18.81 44.03
CA SER A 7 57.69 18.74 42.79
C SER A 7 56.25 18.42 43.10
N VAL A 8 55.34 19.30 42.68
CA VAL A 8 53.89 19.05 42.73
C VAL A 8 53.47 18.41 41.40
N LEU A 9 53.04 17.19 41.44
CA LEU A 9 52.41 16.48 40.31
C LEU A 9 50.94 16.90 40.24
N ILE A 10 50.57 17.62 39.17
CA ILE A 10 49.18 17.93 38.84
C ILE A 10 48.66 16.76 37.97
N ALA A 11 47.79 15.93 38.53
CA ALA A 11 47.10 14.91 37.80
C ALA A 11 45.93 15.55 37.00
N GLY A 12 46.12 15.63 35.69
CA GLY A 12 45.05 16.08 34.77
C GLY A 12 43.99 15.01 34.58
N LEU A 13 42.77 15.25 35.05
CA LEU A 13 41.61 14.41 34.82
C LEU A 13 41.08 14.62 33.38
N VAL A 14 41.34 13.71 32.48
CA VAL A 14 40.77 13.72 31.14
C VAL A 14 39.37 13.12 31.22
N ALA A 15 38.33 13.97 31.21
CA ALA A 15 36.95 13.53 31.10
C ALA A 15 36.67 13.14 29.65
N THR A 16 36.66 11.85 29.33
CA THR A 16 36.16 11.33 28.04
C THR A 16 34.67 11.37 28.05
N GLY A 17 34.09 12.45 27.44
CA GLY A 17 32.67 12.56 27.19
C GLY A 17 32.23 11.52 26.13
N LEU A 18 31.47 10.50 26.55
CA LEU A 18 30.76 9.62 25.63
C LEU A 18 29.67 10.42 24.90
N LEU A 19 29.88 10.75 23.63
CA LEU A 19 28.85 11.28 22.75
C LEU A 19 27.89 10.13 22.41
N LEU A 20 26.76 10.04 23.13
CA LEU A 20 25.63 9.19 22.75
C LEU A 20 25.01 9.80 21.49
N SER A 21 25.34 9.24 20.32
CA SER A 21 24.63 9.55 19.08
C SER A 21 23.21 8.99 19.18
N PRO A 22 22.15 9.79 18.91
CA PRO A 22 20.79 9.27 18.83
C PRO A 22 20.73 8.27 17.69
N SER A 23 20.54 6.99 18.00
CA SER A 23 20.24 5.95 17.01
C SER A 23 18.85 6.22 16.45
N PHE A 24 18.80 6.72 15.21
CA PHE A 24 17.56 6.82 14.43
C PHE A 24 17.16 5.39 14.06
N GLN A 25 16.32 4.75 14.87
CA GLN A 25 15.69 3.51 14.49
C GLN A 25 14.55 3.86 13.53
N PRO A 26 14.55 3.32 12.29
CA PRO A 26 13.39 3.45 11.43
C PRO A 26 12.21 2.78 12.14
N SER A 27 11.15 3.53 12.38
CA SER A 27 9.89 2.97 12.90
C SER A 27 9.44 1.89 11.93
N ALA A 28 9.30 0.66 12.41
CA ALA A 28 8.67 -0.40 11.63
C ALA A 28 7.28 0.11 11.23
N SER A 29 7.05 0.25 9.93
CA SER A 29 5.72 0.58 9.43
C SER A 29 4.79 -0.53 9.90
N ALA A 30 3.79 -0.19 10.73
CA ALA A 30 2.76 -1.15 11.12
C ALA A 30 2.15 -1.73 9.84
N ALA A 31 2.08 -3.07 9.75
CA ALA A 31 1.48 -3.73 8.61
C ALA A 31 0.05 -3.20 8.43
N SER A 32 -0.29 -2.82 7.20
CA SER A 32 -1.64 -2.33 6.90
C SER A 32 -2.65 -3.47 7.07
N CYS A 33 -3.76 -3.18 7.75
CA CYS A 33 -4.87 -4.12 7.82
C CYS A 33 -5.65 -4.23 6.50
N VAL A 34 -5.44 -3.28 5.58
CA VAL A 34 -6.10 -3.27 4.28
C VAL A 34 -5.15 -3.83 3.25
N GLY A 35 -5.56 -4.91 2.61
CA GLY A 35 -4.85 -5.58 1.54
C GLY A 35 -5.73 -5.84 0.31
N ILE A 36 -5.10 -6.26 -0.75
CA ILE A 36 -5.76 -6.75 -1.96
C ILE A 36 -6.28 -8.16 -1.64
N TYR A 37 -7.59 -8.37 -1.81
CA TYR A 37 -8.21 -9.66 -1.50
C TYR A 37 -8.44 -10.50 -2.77
N ARG A 38 -8.82 -9.84 -3.89
CA ARG A 38 -9.12 -10.52 -5.15
C ARG A 38 -8.96 -9.57 -6.33
N ILE A 39 -8.46 -10.10 -7.43
CA ILE A 39 -8.54 -9.46 -8.75
C ILE A 39 -9.43 -10.34 -9.63
N TYR A 40 -10.50 -9.76 -10.18
CA TYR A 40 -11.33 -10.38 -11.22
C TYR A 40 -10.98 -9.69 -12.53
N TYR A 41 -10.17 -10.35 -13.36
CA TYR A 41 -9.50 -9.74 -14.50
C TYR A 41 -10.08 -10.15 -15.85
N ASN A 42 -10.73 -11.29 -15.94
CA ASN A 42 -11.33 -11.77 -17.19
C ASN A 42 -12.87 -11.72 -17.07
N SER A 43 -13.45 -10.67 -17.63
CA SER A 43 -14.90 -10.46 -17.63
C SER A 43 -15.62 -11.61 -18.37
N PRO A 44 -16.83 -12.03 -17.94
CA PRO A 44 -17.56 -13.09 -18.63
C PRO A 44 -17.89 -12.74 -20.08
N GLY A 45 -17.66 -13.69 -20.98
CA GLY A 45 -17.94 -13.56 -22.42
C GLY A 45 -16.82 -12.83 -23.17
N THR A 46 -17.17 -12.29 -24.35
CA THR A 46 -16.22 -11.55 -25.19
C THR A 46 -15.99 -10.16 -24.63
N ASP A 47 -14.75 -9.67 -24.69
CA ASP A 47 -14.36 -8.32 -24.31
C ASP A 47 -14.91 -7.28 -25.30
N THR A 48 -16.12 -6.79 -25.01
CA THR A 48 -16.85 -5.84 -25.89
C THR A 48 -16.55 -4.38 -25.58
N GLY A 49 -15.87 -4.07 -24.48
CA GLY A 49 -15.71 -2.70 -23.99
C GLY A 49 -17.00 -2.07 -23.47
N SER A 50 -18.12 -2.81 -23.44
CA SER A 50 -19.36 -2.31 -22.86
C SER A 50 -19.18 -2.00 -21.36
N ASN A 51 -19.90 -1.01 -20.85
CA ASN A 51 -19.76 -0.64 -19.43
C ASN A 51 -20.14 -1.79 -18.47
N THR A 52 -21.06 -2.66 -18.87
CA THR A 52 -21.41 -3.87 -18.11
C THR A 52 -20.23 -4.83 -18.04
N SER A 53 -19.56 -5.10 -19.19
CA SER A 53 -18.36 -5.94 -19.24
C SER A 53 -17.22 -5.31 -18.46
N LEU A 54 -16.93 -4.01 -18.63
CA LEU A 54 -15.90 -3.29 -17.86
C LEU A 54 -16.17 -3.33 -16.35
N ASN A 55 -17.42 -3.28 -15.91
CA ASN A 55 -17.77 -3.33 -14.49
C ASN A 55 -17.81 -4.76 -13.93
N ALA A 56 -17.71 -5.79 -14.74
CA ALA A 56 -17.46 -7.15 -14.28
C ALA A 56 -15.98 -7.32 -13.85
N GLU A 57 -15.06 -6.53 -14.42
CA GLU A 57 -13.67 -6.46 -14.03
C GLU A 57 -13.49 -5.55 -12.79
N TYR A 58 -12.75 -6.04 -11.77
CA TYR A 58 -12.49 -5.28 -10.54
C TYR A 58 -11.29 -5.79 -9.76
N VAL A 59 -10.72 -4.94 -8.93
CA VAL A 59 -9.90 -5.32 -7.79
C VAL A 59 -10.68 -5.11 -6.50
N MET A 60 -10.62 -6.07 -5.57
CA MET A 60 -11.31 -6.04 -4.28
C MET A 60 -10.30 -5.93 -3.15
N PHE A 61 -10.58 -5.05 -2.21
CA PHE A 61 -9.80 -4.85 -0.99
C PHE A 61 -10.57 -5.34 0.22
N HIS A 62 -9.86 -5.83 1.23
CA HIS A 62 -10.38 -6.25 2.52
C HIS A 62 -9.65 -5.53 3.64
N ASN A 63 -10.41 -5.02 4.61
CA ASN A 63 -9.88 -4.53 5.88
C ASN A 63 -9.99 -5.66 6.91
N SER A 64 -8.88 -6.33 7.22
CA SER A 64 -8.83 -7.46 8.16
C SER A 64 -8.86 -7.06 9.63
N CYS A 65 -8.71 -5.77 9.95
CA CYS A 65 -8.86 -5.27 11.33
C CYS A 65 -10.32 -5.07 11.70
N SER A 66 -10.59 -4.98 13.00
CA SER A 66 -11.92 -4.62 13.54
C SER A 66 -12.22 -3.12 13.47
N THR A 67 -11.20 -2.29 13.27
CA THR A 67 -11.33 -0.82 13.18
C THR A 67 -11.41 -0.37 11.74
N SER A 68 -12.12 0.74 11.50
CA SER A 68 -12.20 1.38 10.19
C SER A 68 -10.87 2.00 9.77
N GLN A 69 -10.58 1.96 8.47
CA GLN A 69 -9.38 2.56 7.87
C GLN A 69 -9.77 3.58 6.79
N SER A 70 -9.24 4.80 6.88
CA SER A 70 -9.37 5.79 5.79
C SER A 70 -8.46 5.37 4.63
N LEU A 71 -9.06 5.25 3.44
CA LEU A 71 -8.34 5.01 2.18
C LEU A 71 -8.20 6.29 1.33
N THR A 72 -8.56 7.45 1.89
CA THR A 72 -8.45 8.73 1.17
C THR A 72 -7.05 8.94 0.62
N SER A 73 -6.95 9.25 -0.67
CA SER A 73 -5.70 9.39 -1.44
C SER A 73 -4.87 8.12 -1.62
N TRP A 74 -5.33 6.97 -1.14
CA TRP A 74 -4.68 5.70 -1.48
C TRP A 74 -4.84 5.41 -2.98
N LYS A 75 -3.90 4.64 -3.51
CA LYS A 75 -3.86 4.36 -4.94
C LYS A 75 -3.77 2.86 -5.18
N VAL A 76 -4.53 2.38 -6.16
CA VAL A 76 -4.27 1.08 -6.78
C VAL A 76 -3.80 1.29 -8.21
N LYS A 77 -2.77 0.55 -8.61
CA LYS A 77 -2.14 0.66 -9.92
C LYS A 77 -1.89 -0.73 -10.50
N ASP A 78 -2.11 -0.91 -11.81
CA ASP A 78 -1.70 -2.09 -12.56
C ASP A 78 -0.22 -2.01 -12.97
N LEU A 79 0.28 -3.05 -13.62
CA LEU A 79 1.66 -3.10 -14.13
C LEU A 79 1.92 -2.07 -15.24
N ALA A 80 0.89 -1.73 -16.05
CA ALA A 80 0.99 -0.76 -17.14
C ALA A 80 0.96 0.70 -16.66
N GLY A 81 0.59 0.94 -15.39
CA GLY A 81 0.56 2.27 -14.79
C GLY A 81 -0.83 2.91 -14.72
N HIS A 82 -1.90 2.21 -15.13
CA HIS A 82 -3.26 2.70 -14.90
C HIS A 82 -3.50 2.82 -13.40
N THR A 83 -3.89 4.00 -12.96
CA THR A 83 -4.02 4.29 -11.53
C THR A 83 -5.45 4.73 -11.22
N TYR A 84 -6.02 4.15 -10.16
CA TYR A 84 -7.19 4.66 -9.47
C TYR A 84 -6.76 5.27 -8.14
N THR A 85 -7.26 6.46 -7.81
CA THR A 85 -7.03 7.12 -6.52
C THR A 85 -8.36 7.20 -5.77
N PHE A 86 -8.38 6.68 -4.54
CA PHE A 86 -9.55 6.83 -3.68
C PHE A 86 -9.76 8.31 -3.33
N GLY A 87 -10.95 8.84 -3.59
CA GLY A 87 -11.41 10.09 -3.01
C GLY A 87 -11.63 9.95 -1.50
N SER A 88 -12.43 10.83 -0.89
CA SER A 88 -12.83 10.68 0.51
C SER A 88 -13.57 9.36 0.71
N TYR A 89 -12.96 8.40 1.41
CA TYR A 89 -13.51 7.08 1.65
C TYR A 89 -12.89 6.39 2.86
N THR A 90 -13.75 5.79 3.67
CA THR A 90 -13.37 4.98 4.84
C THR A 90 -13.91 3.57 4.66
N LEU A 91 -13.04 2.57 4.76
CA LEU A 91 -13.40 1.15 4.73
C LEU A 91 -13.59 0.65 6.16
N GLY A 92 -14.79 0.21 6.49
CA GLY A 92 -15.12 -0.34 7.81
C GLY A 92 -14.27 -1.57 8.17
N GLY A 93 -14.14 -1.84 9.46
CA GLY A 93 -13.49 -3.06 9.94
C GLY A 93 -14.21 -4.31 9.44
N GLY A 94 -13.47 -5.33 9.02
CA GLY A 94 -13.98 -6.57 8.43
C GLY A 94 -14.67 -6.40 7.06
N SER A 95 -14.67 -5.20 6.48
CA SER A 95 -15.44 -4.88 5.27
C SER A 95 -14.62 -5.04 3.99
N TYR A 96 -15.35 -5.12 2.87
CA TYR A 96 -14.78 -5.21 1.52
C TYR A 96 -15.23 -4.04 0.66
N VAL A 97 -14.36 -3.62 -0.27
CA VAL A 97 -14.68 -2.67 -1.34
C VAL A 97 -14.10 -3.14 -2.68
N LYS A 98 -14.90 -3.03 -3.74
CA LYS A 98 -14.47 -3.27 -5.13
C LYS A 98 -14.15 -1.94 -5.79
N VAL A 99 -13.07 -1.89 -6.53
CA VAL A 99 -12.77 -0.84 -7.51
C VAL A 99 -12.98 -1.44 -8.88
N ARG A 100 -14.07 -1.03 -9.55
CA ARG A 100 -14.51 -1.51 -10.86
C ARG A 100 -13.90 -0.66 -11.96
N THR A 101 -13.62 -1.26 -13.09
CA THR A 101 -12.95 -0.60 -14.23
C THR A 101 -13.82 0.44 -14.90
N GLY A 102 -15.09 0.14 -15.16
CA GLY A 102 -16.00 1.01 -15.90
C GLY A 102 -16.55 2.20 -15.09
N LYS A 103 -17.65 2.75 -15.57
CA LYS A 103 -18.35 3.91 -15.00
C LYS A 103 -19.50 3.47 -14.11
N GLY A 104 -19.78 4.26 -13.04
CA GLY A 104 -20.91 4.05 -12.15
C GLY A 104 -20.92 5.03 -10.99
N THR A 105 -21.94 4.93 -10.15
CA THR A 105 -22.08 5.74 -8.93
C THR A 105 -21.38 5.02 -7.76
N ASN A 106 -20.48 5.72 -7.10
CA ASN A 106 -19.77 5.20 -5.94
C ASN A 106 -20.72 4.89 -4.77
N THR A 107 -20.52 3.72 -4.16
CA THR A 107 -21.26 3.26 -2.98
C THR A 107 -20.28 2.87 -1.86
N ALA A 108 -20.79 2.43 -0.71
CA ALA A 108 -19.94 1.92 0.36
C ALA A 108 -19.10 0.70 -0.05
N THR A 109 -19.59 -0.13 -1.01
CA THR A 109 -18.95 -1.40 -1.39
C THR A 109 -18.40 -1.40 -2.82
N SER A 110 -18.64 -0.35 -3.61
CA SER A 110 -18.16 -0.25 -4.99
C SER A 110 -17.69 1.16 -5.31
N ARG A 111 -16.53 1.23 -5.94
CA ARG A 111 -15.92 2.42 -6.52
C ARG A 111 -15.70 2.18 -8.01
N TYR A 112 -15.62 3.22 -8.81
CA TYR A 112 -15.53 3.12 -10.26
C TYR A 112 -14.36 3.95 -10.76
N GLN A 113 -13.51 3.34 -11.61
CA GLN A 113 -12.37 4.02 -12.23
C GLN A 113 -12.81 4.96 -13.38
N GLY A 114 -13.99 4.74 -13.95
CA GLY A 114 -14.51 5.53 -15.07
C GLY A 114 -13.81 5.27 -16.40
N ARG A 115 -13.13 4.13 -16.54
CA ARG A 115 -12.39 3.76 -17.76
C ARG A 115 -13.36 3.41 -18.90
N SER A 116 -12.87 3.55 -20.12
CA SER A 116 -13.56 3.15 -21.36
C SER A 116 -12.97 1.89 -21.99
N TRP A 117 -11.97 1.29 -21.35
CA TRP A 117 -11.34 0.03 -21.73
C TRP A 117 -10.82 -0.71 -20.49
N TYR A 118 -10.50 -1.99 -20.63
CA TYR A 118 -10.03 -2.87 -19.58
C TYR A 118 -8.70 -2.38 -18.98
N VAL A 119 -8.50 -2.64 -17.70
CA VAL A 119 -7.29 -2.32 -16.96
C VAL A 119 -6.48 -3.60 -16.69
N TRP A 120 -7.15 -4.65 -16.21
CA TRP A 120 -6.50 -5.90 -15.81
C TRP A 120 -6.38 -6.82 -17.03
N ASN A 121 -5.14 -7.17 -17.41
CA ASN A 121 -4.90 -8.04 -18.56
C ASN A 121 -5.41 -9.46 -18.31
N ASN A 122 -6.02 -10.11 -19.31
CA ASN A 122 -6.62 -11.44 -19.17
C ASN A 122 -5.60 -12.59 -18.99
N ASP A 123 -4.32 -12.36 -19.28
CA ASP A 123 -3.26 -13.35 -19.17
C ASP A 123 -2.41 -13.19 -17.92
N LYS A 124 -1.90 -11.98 -17.67
CA LYS A 124 -1.03 -11.66 -16.53
C LYS A 124 -1.05 -10.18 -16.20
N ASP A 125 -1.02 -9.87 -14.91
CA ASP A 125 -0.86 -8.51 -14.41
C ASP A 125 -0.42 -8.51 -12.94
N THR A 126 -0.22 -7.30 -12.39
CA THR A 126 0.07 -7.09 -10.97
C THR A 126 -0.66 -5.86 -10.47
N ALA A 127 -1.47 -6.04 -9.44
CA ALA A 127 -2.03 -4.92 -8.68
C ALA A 127 -1.07 -4.48 -7.58
N TYR A 128 -0.88 -3.19 -7.46
CA TYR A 128 -0.09 -2.54 -6.40
C TYR A 128 -0.99 -1.62 -5.59
N LEU A 129 -1.08 -1.84 -4.27
CA LEU A 129 -1.77 -0.95 -3.35
C LEU A 129 -0.76 -0.04 -2.64
N ASN A 130 -0.96 1.26 -2.77
CA ASN A 130 -0.11 2.26 -2.14
C ASN A 130 -0.96 3.17 -1.22
N ASN A 131 -0.40 3.57 -0.07
CA ASN A 131 -1.03 4.56 0.80
C ASN A 131 -0.94 5.99 0.23
N ALA A 132 -1.47 6.97 0.97
CA ALA A 132 -1.48 8.37 0.56
C ALA A 132 -0.07 8.98 0.40
N SER A 133 0.92 8.49 1.15
CA SER A 133 2.33 8.92 1.03
C SER A 133 3.07 8.24 -0.14
N GLY A 134 2.42 7.30 -0.84
CA GLY A 134 3.03 6.56 -1.95
C GLY A 134 3.77 5.29 -1.53
N THR A 135 3.80 4.97 -0.24
CA THR A 135 4.40 3.71 0.25
C THR A 135 3.55 2.52 -0.21
N ARG A 136 4.19 1.52 -0.81
CA ARG A 136 3.52 0.27 -1.17
C ARG A 136 3.18 -0.52 0.09
N LEU A 137 1.90 -0.86 0.23
CA LEU A 137 1.37 -1.64 1.34
C LEU A 137 1.17 -3.10 0.97
N ASP A 138 0.80 -3.37 -0.30
CA ASP A 138 0.49 -4.71 -0.77
C ASP A 138 0.66 -4.83 -2.29
N SER A 139 0.79 -6.06 -2.78
CA SER A 139 0.78 -6.37 -4.20
C SER A 139 0.28 -7.79 -4.45
N CYS A 140 -0.45 -7.97 -5.55
CA CYS A 140 -0.98 -9.25 -5.97
C CYS A 140 -0.75 -9.43 -7.46
N SER A 141 -0.12 -10.54 -7.84
CA SER A 141 0.20 -10.87 -9.23
C SER A 141 -0.52 -12.14 -9.67
N TYR A 142 -0.86 -12.19 -10.94
CA TYR A 142 -1.34 -13.41 -11.58
C TYR A 142 -0.67 -13.61 -12.95
N ASN A 143 -0.62 -14.88 -13.37
CA ASN A 143 -0.16 -15.30 -14.68
C ASN A 143 -0.92 -16.58 -15.04
N ASN A 144 -2.21 -16.46 -15.34
CA ASN A 144 -3.08 -17.59 -15.63
C ASN A 144 -4.20 -17.17 -16.60
N PRO A 145 -4.02 -17.36 -17.92
CA PRO A 145 -5.02 -16.98 -18.93
C PRO A 145 -6.29 -17.87 -18.90
N SER A 146 -6.25 -19.02 -18.22
CA SER A 146 -7.38 -19.94 -18.13
C SER A 146 -8.32 -19.65 -16.97
N ALA A 147 -7.94 -18.79 -16.04
CA ALA A 147 -8.77 -18.37 -14.92
C ALA A 147 -9.41 -17.01 -15.18
N SER A 148 -10.48 -16.69 -14.43
CA SER A 148 -11.13 -15.38 -14.49
C SER A 148 -10.67 -14.46 -13.37
N SER A 149 -10.07 -15.00 -12.32
CA SER A 149 -9.69 -14.25 -11.14
C SER A 149 -8.63 -14.93 -10.31
N VAL A 150 -8.00 -14.17 -9.43
CA VAL A 150 -7.06 -14.63 -8.41
C VAL A 150 -7.50 -14.12 -7.04
N TYR A 151 -7.34 -14.94 -6.00
CA TYR A 151 -7.35 -14.51 -4.60
C TYR A 151 -5.92 -14.21 -4.14
N CYS A 152 -5.76 -13.18 -3.36
CA CYS A 152 -4.51 -12.70 -2.82
C CYS A 152 -4.46 -12.97 -1.30
#